data_84b657a8d18516f80a217f4930e7baa7
#
_entry.id   84b657a8d18516f80a217f4930e7baa7
#
_cell.length_a   1.000
_cell.length_b   1.000
_cell.length_c   1.000
_cell.angle_alpha   90.00
_cell.angle_beta   90.00
_cell.angle_gamma   90.00
#
_symmetry.space_group_name_H-M   'P 1'
#
loop_
_entity.id
_entity.type
_entity.pdbx_description
1 polymer ?
#
loop_
_entity_poly.entity_id
_entity_poly.type
_entity_poly.pdbx_seq_one_letter_code
_entity_poly.pdbx_strand_id
1 'polypeptide(L)'
;ALGLEKRSRLAKQSVKFGGGFYCAEMLKEDGTSIYVFNAFFMSMRSQFVEKGKQIKWFVVEFDDETLKWEDFRAKVLGPTDPKKAPETSLRGILFKNWKKYGLVRKPTTGENGVHASASPFEALAEIANWTGEPVDEQAYGKLLIQHGITKETLEMWGKDPQVNIRNDGLKGSLFDQVEDMDSKECMKNLMQINKLNEP
;
A
#
# COMPACT_ATOMS: atom_id res chain seq x y z
N ALA A 1 24.71 -9.41 14.06
CA ALA A 1 23.28 -9.55 13.78
C ALA A 1 22.68 -10.44 14.89
N LEU A 2 21.82 -9.86 15.75
CA LEU A 2 21.06 -10.60 16.76
C LEU A 2 20.10 -11.52 16.00
N GLY A 3 20.11 -12.82 16.35
CA GLY A 3 19.24 -13.81 15.73
C GLY A 3 17.76 -13.47 15.92
N LEU A 4 16.90 -13.93 15.01
CA LEU A 4 15.46 -13.66 15.00
C LEU A 4 14.76 -13.98 16.34
N GLU A 5 15.21 -15.02 17.06
CA GLU A 5 14.67 -15.39 18.38
C GLU A 5 14.97 -14.37 19.50
N LYS A 6 16.12 -13.69 19.46
CA LYS A 6 16.40 -12.59 20.40
C LYS A 6 15.59 -11.35 20.08
N ARG A 7 15.26 -11.11 18.79
CA ARG A 7 14.44 -9.97 18.38
C ARG A 7 12.99 -10.04 18.90
N SER A 8 12.40 -11.23 18.98
CA SER A 8 11.01 -11.41 19.46
C SER A 8 10.85 -11.22 20.96
N ARG A 9 11.90 -11.44 21.77
CA ARG A 9 11.88 -11.27 23.23
C ARG A 9 12.08 -9.82 23.70
N LEU A 10 12.60 -8.96 22.84
CA LEU A 10 12.95 -7.57 23.20
C LEU A 10 11.83 -6.55 22.86
N ALA A 11 10.89 -6.89 21.99
CA ALA A 11 9.77 -6.02 21.64
C ALA A 11 8.51 -6.46 22.38
N LYS A 12 8.21 -5.87 23.52
CA LYS A 12 7.01 -6.22 24.31
C LYS A 12 5.72 -5.65 23.75
N GLN A 13 5.75 -4.50 23.09
CA GLN A 13 4.60 -3.88 22.42
C GLN A 13 5.09 -3.02 21.27
N SER A 14 4.47 -3.16 20.10
CA SER A 14 4.62 -2.22 18.99
C SER A 14 3.32 -1.44 18.82
N VAL A 15 3.42 -0.13 18.69
CA VAL A 15 2.30 0.76 18.40
C VAL A 15 2.41 1.22 16.96
N LYS A 16 1.34 1.06 16.19
CA LYS A 16 1.23 1.59 14.82
C LYS A 16 0.67 3.01 14.90
N PHE A 17 1.41 3.99 14.41
CA PHE A 17 0.97 5.39 14.32
C PHE A 17 0.31 5.72 12.99
N GLY A 18 0.53 4.91 11.98
CA GLY A 18 -0.02 5.07 10.64
C GLY A 18 0.52 4.02 9.69
N GLY A 19 0.15 4.07 8.40
CA GLY A 19 0.64 3.15 7.38
C GLY A 19 2.16 3.01 7.41
N GLY A 20 2.66 1.82 7.74
CA GLY A 20 4.10 1.53 7.79
C GLY A 20 4.89 2.22 8.91
N PHE A 21 4.28 3.05 9.79
CA PHE A 21 4.96 3.79 10.85
C PHE A 21 4.67 3.19 12.23
N TYR A 22 5.71 2.66 12.85
CA TYR A 22 5.63 1.91 14.11
C TYR A 22 6.64 2.43 15.13
N CYS A 23 6.29 2.31 16.41
CA CYS A 23 7.19 2.46 17.54
C CYS A 23 7.13 1.21 18.41
N ALA A 24 8.27 0.74 18.89
CA ALA A 24 8.35 -0.36 19.85
C ALA A 24 9.18 0.05 21.06
N GLU A 25 8.74 -0.37 22.25
CA GLU A 25 9.56 -0.32 23.45
C GLU A 25 10.52 -1.51 23.46
N MET A 26 11.80 -1.23 23.68
CA MET A 26 12.85 -2.23 23.79
C MET A 26 13.59 -2.05 25.10
N LEU A 27 13.82 -3.16 25.81
CA LEU A 27 14.65 -3.19 27.02
C LEU A 27 16.11 -3.40 26.62
N LYS A 28 16.98 -2.56 27.14
CA LYS A 28 18.45 -2.76 27.08
C LYS A 28 18.89 -3.83 28.06
N GLU A 29 20.13 -4.27 27.92
CA GLU A 29 20.74 -5.26 28.82
C GLU A 29 20.86 -4.74 30.28
N ASP A 30 20.97 -3.43 30.47
CA ASP A 30 20.99 -2.75 31.77
C ASP A 30 19.59 -2.57 32.40
N GLY A 31 18.53 -3.06 31.74
CA GLY A 31 17.15 -2.95 32.21
C GLY A 31 16.46 -1.61 31.88
N THR A 32 17.14 -0.66 31.24
CA THR A 32 16.53 0.58 30.81
C THR A 32 15.72 0.40 29.54
N SER A 33 14.58 1.12 29.44
CA SER A 33 13.75 1.12 28.23
C SER A 33 14.21 2.18 27.24
N ILE A 34 14.15 1.82 25.94
CA ILE A 34 14.26 2.76 24.83
C ILE A 34 13.07 2.58 23.90
N TYR A 35 12.63 3.69 23.28
CA TYR A 35 11.61 3.66 22.24
C TYR A 35 12.29 3.71 20.88
N VAL A 36 11.98 2.71 20.05
CA VAL A 36 12.56 2.53 18.72
C VAL A 36 11.49 2.74 17.67
N PHE A 37 11.64 3.76 16.85
CA PHE A 37 10.85 3.96 15.65
C PHE A 37 11.45 3.17 14.49
N ASN A 38 10.62 2.69 13.56
CA ASN A 38 11.12 2.08 12.36
C ASN A 38 11.73 3.14 11.42
N ALA A 39 12.98 3.51 11.65
CA ALA A 39 13.73 4.50 10.88
C ALA A 39 13.71 4.24 9.36
N PHE A 40 13.46 3.00 8.96
CA PHE A 40 13.19 2.56 7.60
C PHE A 40 12.06 3.39 6.94
N PHE A 41 10.94 3.67 7.63
CA PHE A 41 9.87 4.52 7.11
C PHE A 41 10.38 5.93 6.77
N MET A 42 11.14 6.55 7.65
CA MET A 42 11.68 7.89 7.43
C MET A 42 12.67 7.93 6.25
N SER A 43 13.50 6.90 6.13
CA SER A 43 14.43 6.75 5.01
C SER A 43 13.70 6.55 3.68
N MET A 44 12.65 5.74 3.65
CA MET A 44 11.81 5.59 2.45
C MET A 44 11.09 6.91 2.10
N ARG A 45 10.50 7.56 3.10
CA ARG A 45 9.79 8.83 2.90
C ARG A 45 10.69 9.91 2.31
N SER A 46 11.96 9.96 2.72
CA SER A 46 12.92 10.97 2.22
C SER A 46 13.11 10.88 0.71
N GLN A 47 12.98 9.69 0.11
CA GLN A 47 13.08 9.51 -1.34
C GLN A 47 12.00 10.28 -2.13
N PHE A 48 10.89 10.60 -1.49
CA PHE A 48 9.74 11.28 -2.12
C PHE A 48 9.66 12.76 -1.76
N VAL A 49 10.10 13.17 -0.56
CA VAL A 49 9.86 14.52 -0.02
C VAL A 49 11.08 15.43 -0.03
N GLU A 50 12.28 14.90 -0.24
CA GLU A 50 13.50 15.73 -0.34
C GLU A 50 13.46 16.61 -1.59
N LYS A 51 13.99 17.84 -1.47
CA LYS A 51 14.05 18.78 -2.59
C LYS A 51 14.78 18.18 -3.79
N GLY A 52 14.16 18.30 -4.96
CA GLY A 52 14.71 17.80 -6.23
C GLY A 52 14.36 16.34 -6.53
N LYS A 53 13.69 15.64 -5.64
CA LYS A 53 13.13 14.32 -5.93
C LYS A 53 11.90 14.46 -6.81
N GLN A 54 11.68 13.48 -7.68
CA GLN A 54 10.56 13.43 -8.62
C GLN A 54 10.04 12.01 -8.68
N ILE A 55 8.73 11.90 -8.84
CA ILE A 55 8.05 10.68 -9.25
C ILE A 55 7.41 10.91 -10.62
N LYS A 56 7.26 9.84 -11.39
CA LYS A 56 6.45 9.82 -12.59
C LYS A 56 5.29 8.88 -12.34
N TRP A 57 4.08 9.35 -12.55
CA TRP A 57 2.86 8.57 -12.38
C TRP A 57 2.14 8.41 -13.72
N PHE A 58 1.38 7.34 -13.83
CA PHE A 58 0.57 7.03 -15.00
C PHE A 58 -0.77 6.49 -14.51
N VAL A 59 -1.86 6.94 -15.12
CA VAL A 59 -3.14 6.24 -15.02
C VAL A 59 -3.13 5.15 -16.08
N VAL A 60 -3.40 3.91 -15.64
CA VAL A 60 -3.40 2.73 -16.49
C VAL A 60 -4.81 2.15 -16.50
N GLU A 61 -5.32 1.87 -17.68
CA GLU A 61 -6.63 1.24 -17.88
C GLU A 61 -6.43 -0.15 -18.47
N PHE A 62 -7.10 -1.14 -17.90
CA PHE A 62 -7.13 -2.51 -18.41
C PHE A 62 -8.45 -3.18 -18.04
N ASP A 63 -8.82 -4.19 -18.84
CA ASP A 63 -10.01 -4.99 -18.62
C ASP A 63 -9.69 -6.14 -17.65
N ASP A 64 -10.36 -6.17 -16.50
CA ASP A 64 -10.17 -7.17 -15.44
C ASP A 64 -10.72 -8.57 -15.82
N GLU A 65 -11.42 -8.71 -16.97
CA GLU A 65 -11.77 -10.01 -17.54
C GLU A 65 -10.58 -10.65 -18.29
N THR A 66 -9.66 -9.82 -18.80
CA THR A 66 -8.48 -10.27 -19.54
C THR A 66 -7.20 -10.25 -18.72
N LEU A 67 -7.08 -9.34 -17.76
CA LEU A 67 -5.95 -9.21 -16.87
C LEU A 67 -6.45 -8.93 -15.44
N LYS A 68 -6.32 -9.91 -14.56
CA LYS A 68 -6.70 -9.77 -13.16
C LYS A 68 -5.80 -8.79 -12.43
N TRP A 69 -6.32 -8.08 -11.42
CA TRP A 69 -5.55 -7.11 -10.64
C TRP A 69 -4.33 -7.76 -9.96
N GLU A 70 -4.52 -8.93 -9.37
CA GLU A 70 -3.44 -9.75 -8.83
C GLU A 70 -2.37 -10.06 -9.88
N ASP A 71 -2.77 -10.45 -11.09
CA ASP A 71 -1.87 -10.77 -12.19
C ASP A 71 -1.13 -9.52 -12.73
N PHE A 72 -1.79 -8.37 -12.79
CA PHE A 72 -1.15 -7.11 -13.11
C PHE A 72 -0.02 -6.83 -12.12
N ARG A 73 -0.29 -6.93 -10.82
CA ARG A 73 0.70 -6.71 -9.77
C ARG A 73 1.80 -7.76 -9.76
N ALA A 74 1.46 -9.04 -9.89
CA ALA A 74 2.43 -10.13 -9.81
C ALA A 74 3.28 -10.30 -11.07
N LYS A 75 2.68 -10.14 -12.27
CA LYS A 75 3.30 -10.50 -13.55
C LYS A 75 3.78 -9.30 -14.35
N VAL A 76 2.99 -8.21 -14.40
CA VAL A 76 3.37 -6.99 -15.13
C VAL A 76 4.29 -6.14 -14.29
N LEU A 77 3.90 -5.84 -13.05
CA LEU A 77 4.74 -5.08 -12.11
C LEU A 77 5.91 -5.92 -11.58
N GLY A 78 5.61 -7.12 -11.13
CA GLY A 78 6.51 -8.04 -10.42
C GLY A 78 6.39 -7.90 -8.89
N PRO A 79 6.74 -8.95 -8.12
CA PRO A 79 6.67 -8.96 -6.67
C PRO A 79 7.59 -7.92 -6.04
N THR A 80 7.31 -7.56 -4.77
CA THR A 80 8.06 -6.54 -4.00
C THR A 80 9.54 -6.82 -3.92
N ASP A 81 9.96 -8.09 -3.86
CA ASP A 81 11.37 -8.49 -3.99
C ASP A 81 11.75 -8.64 -5.46
N PRO A 82 12.53 -7.68 -6.04
CA PRO A 82 12.89 -7.73 -7.46
C PRO A 82 13.71 -8.94 -7.88
N LYS A 83 14.36 -9.63 -6.93
CA LYS A 83 15.10 -10.88 -7.22
C LYS A 83 14.18 -12.02 -7.64
N LYS A 84 12.92 -11.99 -7.18
CA LYS A 84 11.90 -13.00 -7.46
C LYS A 84 11.01 -12.61 -8.64
N ALA A 85 11.18 -11.39 -9.16
CA ALA A 85 10.35 -10.86 -10.22
C ALA A 85 10.64 -11.56 -11.56
N PRO A 86 9.59 -11.89 -12.34
CA PRO A 86 9.77 -12.36 -13.71
C PRO A 86 10.64 -11.39 -14.51
N GLU A 87 11.55 -11.89 -15.34
CA GLU A 87 12.45 -11.04 -16.14
C GLU A 87 11.72 -10.10 -17.10
N THR A 88 10.48 -10.43 -17.46
CA THR A 88 9.58 -9.63 -18.31
C THR A 88 8.78 -8.59 -17.55
N SER A 89 8.71 -8.67 -16.22
CA SER A 89 8.04 -7.68 -15.40
C SER A 89 8.85 -6.40 -15.25
N LEU A 90 8.21 -5.29 -14.91
CA LEU A 90 8.87 -4.00 -14.73
C LEU A 90 9.99 -4.06 -13.69
N ARG A 91 9.73 -4.67 -12.53
CA ARG A 91 10.74 -4.84 -11.47
C ARG A 91 11.87 -5.80 -11.88
N GLY A 92 11.56 -6.87 -12.61
CA GLY A 92 12.56 -7.78 -13.17
C GLY A 92 13.47 -7.09 -14.18
N ILE A 93 12.89 -6.31 -15.10
CA ILE A 93 13.62 -5.51 -16.09
C ILE A 93 14.56 -4.52 -15.40
N LEU A 94 14.06 -3.77 -14.40
CA LEU A 94 14.87 -2.83 -13.61
C LEU A 94 15.99 -3.56 -12.86
N PHE A 95 15.71 -4.68 -12.23
CA PHE A 95 16.67 -5.47 -11.48
C PHE A 95 17.81 -6.02 -12.36
N LYS A 96 17.46 -6.47 -13.57
CA LYS A 96 18.44 -7.01 -14.54
C LYS A 96 19.30 -5.90 -15.15
N ASN A 97 18.69 -4.76 -15.46
CA ASN A 97 19.33 -3.71 -16.25
C ASN A 97 19.64 -2.43 -15.44
N TRP A 98 19.74 -2.52 -14.12
CA TRP A 98 19.84 -1.37 -13.23
C TRP A 98 20.94 -0.37 -13.59
N LYS A 99 22.13 -0.86 -14.02
CA LYS A 99 23.25 0.00 -14.49
C LYS A 99 22.88 0.77 -15.76
N LYS A 100 22.20 0.10 -16.72
CA LYS A 100 21.75 0.71 -17.98
C LYS A 100 20.78 1.87 -17.73
N TYR A 101 19.95 1.75 -16.67
CA TYR A 101 19.01 2.80 -16.27
C TYR A 101 19.62 3.85 -15.32
N GLY A 102 20.94 3.82 -15.09
CA GLY A 102 21.63 4.82 -14.28
C GLY A 102 21.35 4.74 -12.79
N LEU A 103 20.84 3.61 -12.28
CA LEU A 103 20.61 3.43 -10.86
C LEU A 103 21.94 3.31 -10.12
N VAL A 104 22.04 3.96 -8.96
CA VAL A 104 23.25 3.97 -8.13
C VAL A 104 23.54 2.59 -7.54
N ARG A 105 22.48 1.82 -7.26
CA ARG A 105 22.57 0.47 -6.73
C ARG A 105 21.49 -0.44 -7.30
N LYS A 106 21.69 -1.74 -7.16
CA LYS A 106 20.74 -2.74 -7.60
C LYS A 106 19.44 -2.64 -6.78
N PRO A 107 18.27 -2.67 -7.39
CA PRO A 107 16.99 -2.63 -6.67
C PRO A 107 16.89 -3.68 -5.56
N THR A 108 16.23 -3.33 -4.48
CA THR A 108 15.96 -4.18 -3.31
C THR A 108 14.48 -4.16 -2.98
N THR A 109 14.03 -4.96 -2.02
CA THR A 109 12.64 -4.95 -1.54
C THR A 109 12.17 -3.55 -1.09
N GLY A 110 13.06 -2.78 -0.44
CA GLY A 110 12.73 -1.42 0.02
C GLY A 110 12.89 -0.32 -1.04
N GLU A 111 13.56 -0.63 -2.16
CA GLU A 111 13.83 0.31 -3.25
C GLU A 111 13.71 -0.43 -4.59
N ASN A 112 12.49 -0.81 -4.93
CA ASN A 112 12.21 -1.60 -6.14
C ASN A 112 11.84 -0.75 -7.38
N GLY A 113 11.72 0.57 -7.21
CA GLY A 113 11.62 1.55 -8.30
C GLY A 113 10.24 1.71 -8.93
N VAL A 114 9.29 0.83 -8.67
CA VAL A 114 7.94 0.87 -9.25
C VAL A 114 6.91 0.53 -8.18
N HIS A 115 5.85 1.32 -8.15
CA HIS A 115 4.65 1.07 -7.35
C HIS A 115 3.43 0.91 -8.28
N ALA A 116 2.44 0.15 -7.86
CA ALA A 116 1.10 0.14 -8.45
C ALA A 116 0.09 -0.01 -7.33
N SER A 117 -1.03 0.67 -7.46
CA SER A 117 -2.16 0.59 -6.53
C SER A 117 -2.56 -0.86 -6.31
N ALA A 118 -2.81 -1.25 -5.05
CA ALA A 118 -3.09 -2.63 -4.68
C ALA A 118 -4.51 -3.08 -5.01
N SER A 119 -5.40 -2.13 -5.34
CA SER A 119 -6.79 -2.40 -5.70
C SER A 119 -7.39 -1.26 -6.53
N PRO A 120 -8.58 -1.45 -7.15
CA PRO A 120 -9.33 -0.38 -7.80
C PRO A 120 -9.65 0.78 -6.85
N PHE A 121 -9.90 0.49 -5.57
CA PHE A 121 -10.17 1.54 -4.60
C PHE A 121 -8.92 2.32 -4.19
N GLU A 122 -7.80 1.65 -4.01
CA GLU A 122 -6.53 2.34 -3.78
C GLU A 122 -6.15 3.20 -5.00
N ALA A 123 -6.38 2.69 -6.23
CA ALA A 123 -6.18 3.48 -7.45
C ALA A 123 -7.04 4.75 -7.47
N LEU A 124 -8.33 4.67 -7.08
CA LEU A 124 -9.21 5.83 -6.94
C LEU A 124 -8.60 6.88 -5.99
N ALA A 125 -8.13 6.45 -4.82
CA ALA A 125 -7.52 7.33 -3.82
C ALA A 125 -6.18 7.92 -4.30
N GLU A 126 -5.34 7.12 -4.95
CA GLU A 126 -4.05 7.58 -5.47
C GLU A 126 -4.20 8.52 -6.66
N ILE A 127 -5.15 8.28 -7.57
CA ILE A 127 -5.47 9.22 -8.66
C ILE A 127 -5.88 10.56 -8.06
N ALA A 128 -6.80 10.58 -7.10
CA ALA A 128 -7.20 11.82 -6.43
C ALA A 128 -6.01 12.55 -5.80
N ASN A 129 -5.11 11.82 -5.14
CA ASN A 129 -3.92 12.38 -4.50
C ASN A 129 -2.91 12.98 -5.50
N TRP A 130 -2.66 12.30 -6.61
CA TRP A 130 -1.61 12.72 -7.55
C TRP A 130 -2.09 13.70 -8.62
N THR A 131 -3.35 13.62 -9.03
CA THR A 131 -3.91 14.46 -10.09
C THR A 131 -4.72 15.63 -9.55
N GLY A 132 -5.25 15.51 -8.33
CA GLY A 132 -6.24 16.43 -7.77
C GLY A 132 -7.66 16.18 -8.30
N GLU A 133 -7.88 15.12 -9.10
CA GLU A 133 -9.21 14.77 -9.59
C GLU A 133 -10.09 14.25 -8.44
N PRO A 134 -11.25 14.90 -8.19
CA PRO A 134 -12.13 14.46 -7.10
C PRO A 134 -12.60 13.01 -7.28
N VAL A 135 -12.78 12.28 -6.17
CA VAL A 135 -13.19 10.87 -6.22
C VAL A 135 -14.54 10.66 -6.88
N ASP A 136 -15.44 11.63 -6.77
CA ASP A 136 -16.79 11.63 -7.37
C ASP A 136 -16.79 11.99 -8.87
N GLU A 137 -15.68 12.41 -9.42
CA GLU A 137 -15.53 12.68 -10.86
C GLU A 137 -14.91 11.47 -11.60
N GLN A 138 -14.20 10.61 -10.91
CA GLN A 138 -13.59 9.40 -11.47
C GLN A 138 -14.64 8.31 -11.73
N ALA A 139 -14.44 7.50 -12.77
CA ALA A 139 -15.42 6.49 -13.19
C ALA A 139 -15.75 5.48 -12.08
N TYR A 140 -14.72 4.98 -11.36
CA TYR A 140 -14.94 4.02 -10.28
C TYR A 140 -15.61 4.66 -9.06
N GLY A 141 -15.29 5.90 -8.74
CA GLY A 141 -15.94 6.67 -7.67
C GLY A 141 -17.43 6.91 -7.95
N LYS A 142 -17.76 7.31 -9.18
CA LYS A 142 -19.16 7.43 -9.63
C LYS A 142 -19.91 6.11 -9.47
N LEU A 143 -19.30 5.00 -9.84
CA LEU A 143 -19.89 3.67 -9.70
C LEU A 143 -20.18 3.34 -8.23
N LEU A 144 -19.24 3.59 -7.32
CA LEU A 144 -19.40 3.36 -5.90
C LEU A 144 -20.51 4.24 -5.30
N ILE A 145 -20.62 5.50 -5.71
CA ILE A 145 -21.68 6.44 -5.30
C ILE A 145 -23.06 5.96 -5.77
N GLN A 146 -23.17 5.48 -7.00
CA GLN A 146 -24.42 4.88 -7.52
C GLN A 146 -24.87 3.67 -6.71
N HIS A 147 -23.94 2.98 -6.03
CA HIS A 147 -24.21 1.84 -5.16
C HIS A 147 -24.32 2.22 -3.67
N GLY A 148 -24.48 3.51 -3.35
CA GLY A 148 -24.85 4.00 -2.03
C GLY A 148 -23.70 4.34 -1.09
N ILE A 149 -22.45 4.38 -1.58
CA ILE A 149 -21.33 4.88 -0.78
C ILE A 149 -21.19 6.39 -1.03
N THR A 150 -21.24 7.21 0.01
CA THR A 150 -21.19 8.67 -0.16
C THR A 150 -19.80 9.17 -0.54
N LYS A 151 -19.72 10.36 -1.16
CA LYS A 151 -18.46 11.03 -1.47
C LYS A 151 -17.57 11.19 -0.21
N GLU A 152 -18.17 11.65 0.87
CA GLU A 152 -17.50 11.88 2.15
C GLU A 152 -16.89 10.57 2.70
N THR A 153 -17.61 9.46 2.53
CA THR A 153 -17.13 8.13 2.90
C THR A 153 -15.93 7.74 2.03
N LEU A 154 -15.99 7.95 0.71
CA LEU A 154 -14.86 7.65 -0.19
C LEU A 154 -13.62 8.48 0.14
N GLU A 155 -13.77 9.77 0.43
CA GLU A 155 -12.69 10.67 0.83
C GLU A 155 -12.07 10.27 2.18
N MET A 156 -12.89 9.86 3.14
CA MET A 156 -12.43 9.34 4.43
C MET A 156 -11.68 8.01 4.25
N TRP A 157 -12.24 7.11 3.45
CA TRP A 157 -11.65 5.79 3.18
C TRP A 157 -10.36 5.85 2.39
N GLY A 158 -10.18 6.86 1.53
CA GLY A 158 -8.92 7.12 0.82
C GLY A 158 -7.72 7.40 1.74
N LYS A 159 -7.96 7.58 3.05
CA LYS A 159 -6.91 7.73 4.07
C LYS A 159 -6.56 6.42 4.78
N ASP A 160 -7.04 5.29 4.30
CA ASP A 160 -6.87 3.95 4.87
C ASP A 160 -7.22 3.86 6.37
N PRO A 161 -8.46 4.17 6.77
CA PRO A 161 -8.86 4.07 8.17
C PRO A 161 -9.00 2.61 8.63
N GLN A 162 -8.98 2.41 9.94
CA GLN A 162 -9.42 1.17 10.56
C GLN A 162 -10.95 1.12 10.58
N VAL A 163 -11.54 0.20 9.83
CA VAL A 163 -12.98 0.01 9.69
C VAL A 163 -13.43 -1.30 10.32
N ASN A 164 -14.71 -1.40 10.72
CA ASN A 164 -15.28 -2.69 11.11
C ASN A 164 -15.34 -3.59 9.86
N ILE A 165 -14.74 -4.74 9.92
CA ILE A 165 -14.69 -5.73 8.84
C ILE A 165 -15.58 -6.94 9.10
N ARG A 166 -16.14 -7.02 10.30
CA ARG A 166 -17.05 -8.08 10.76
C ARG A 166 -18.09 -7.54 11.74
N ASN A 167 -19.21 -8.25 11.89
CA ASN A 167 -20.29 -7.91 12.82
C ASN A 167 -19.88 -7.96 14.30
N ASP A 168 -18.79 -8.65 14.64
CA ASP A 168 -18.27 -8.74 16.01
C ASP A 168 -17.38 -7.54 16.39
N GLY A 169 -17.30 -6.53 15.53
CA GLY A 169 -16.52 -5.31 15.77
C GLY A 169 -15.02 -5.46 15.49
N LEU A 170 -14.58 -6.56 14.87
CA LEU A 170 -13.19 -6.68 14.43
C LEU A 170 -12.88 -5.59 13.41
N LYS A 171 -11.78 -4.87 13.64
CA LYS A 171 -11.32 -3.79 12.76
C LYS A 171 -10.10 -4.21 11.95
N GLY A 172 -9.99 -3.65 10.75
CA GLY A 172 -8.85 -3.81 9.86
C GLY A 172 -8.63 -2.59 8.98
N SER A 173 -7.45 -2.47 8.38
CA SER A 173 -7.16 -1.49 7.33
C SER A 173 -8.12 -1.70 6.16
N LEU A 174 -8.71 -0.63 5.67
CA LEU A 174 -9.63 -0.72 4.54
C LEU A 174 -8.92 -1.20 3.28
N PHE A 175 -7.72 -0.71 3.01
CA PHE A 175 -6.95 -1.11 1.83
C PHE A 175 -6.59 -2.59 1.87
N ASP A 176 -6.20 -3.12 3.05
CA ASP A 176 -5.91 -4.55 3.22
C ASP A 176 -7.14 -5.44 2.91
N GLN A 177 -8.37 -4.91 3.11
CA GLN A 177 -9.60 -5.67 2.86
C GLN A 177 -9.95 -5.79 1.38
N VAL A 178 -9.36 -4.98 0.52
CA VAL A 178 -9.64 -4.95 -0.92
C VAL A 178 -8.40 -5.20 -1.78
N GLU A 179 -7.26 -5.54 -1.14
CA GLU A 179 -6.02 -5.83 -1.83
C GLU A 179 -6.19 -6.99 -2.83
N ASP A 180 -5.63 -6.83 -4.02
CA ASP A 180 -5.63 -7.78 -5.13
C ASP A 180 -7.02 -8.13 -5.70
N MET A 181 -8.08 -7.44 -5.28
CA MET A 181 -9.43 -7.66 -5.81
C MET A 181 -9.63 -6.97 -7.16
N ASP A 182 -10.38 -7.62 -8.05
CA ASP A 182 -10.89 -7.01 -9.27
C ASP A 182 -12.04 -6.02 -8.97
N SER A 183 -12.40 -5.17 -9.94
CA SER A 183 -13.34 -4.05 -9.75
C SER A 183 -14.69 -4.44 -9.14
N LYS A 184 -15.30 -5.52 -9.64
CA LYS A 184 -16.61 -5.98 -9.16
C LYS A 184 -16.55 -6.57 -7.74
N GLU A 185 -15.48 -7.30 -7.44
CA GLU A 185 -15.26 -7.91 -6.11
C GLU A 185 -14.95 -6.83 -5.08
N CYS A 186 -14.04 -5.94 -5.40
CA CYS A 186 -13.69 -4.77 -4.59
C CYS A 186 -14.95 -3.95 -4.25
N MET A 187 -15.79 -3.62 -5.23
CA MET A 187 -17.04 -2.90 -5.02
C MET A 187 -17.96 -3.64 -4.04
N LYS A 188 -18.18 -4.95 -4.23
CA LYS A 188 -19.04 -5.75 -3.34
C LYS A 188 -18.54 -5.73 -1.90
N ASN A 189 -17.22 -5.85 -1.71
CA ASN A 189 -16.62 -5.83 -0.38
C ASN A 189 -16.75 -4.44 0.26
N LEU A 190 -16.50 -3.37 -0.49
CA LEU A 190 -16.69 -1.99 -0.01
C LEU A 190 -18.15 -1.72 0.41
N MET A 191 -19.13 -2.20 -0.35
CA MET A 191 -20.56 -2.09 0.02
C MET A 191 -20.88 -2.85 1.32
N GLN A 192 -20.27 -4.02 1.54
CA GLN A 192 -20.44 -4.77 2.78
C GLN A 192 -19.79 -4.03 3.96
N ILE A 193 -18.59 -3.51 3.78
CA ILE A 193 -17.90 -2.70 4.80
C ILE A 193 -18.71 -1.43 5.11
N ASN A 194 -19.30 -0.78 4.09
CA ASN A 194 -20.15 0.41 4.31
C ASN A 194 -21.30 0.08 5.26
N LYS A 195 -22.03 -0.99 5.01
CA LYS A 195 -23.13 -1.44 5.89
C LYS A 195 -22.69 -1.75 7.31
N LEU A 196 -21.48 -2.30 7.51
CA LEU A 196 -20.92 -2.60 8.83
C LEU A 196 -20.50 -1.35 9.61
N ASN A 197 -20.35 -0.22 8.95
CA ASN A 197 -19.86 1.04 9.51
C ASN A 197 -20.90 2.17 9.43
N GLU A 198 -22.11 1.87 8.98
CA GLU A 198 -23.26 2.78 9.11
C GLU A 198 -23.58 3.01 10.59
N PRO A 199 -23.94 4.26 11.00
CA PRO A 199 -24.23 4.60 12.37
C PRO A 199 -25.48 3.91 12.94
#